data_2ca01fc2fb39c30591c407cfd603d90a
#
_entry.id   2ca01fc2fb39c30591c407cfd603d90a
#
_cell.length_a   1.000
_cell.length_b   1.000
_cell.length_c   1.000
_cell.angle_alpha   90.00
_cell.angle_beta   90.00
_cell.angle_gamma   90.00
#
_symmetry.space_group_name_H-M   'P 1'
#
loop_
_entity.id
_entity.type
_entity.pdbx_description
1 polymer ?
#
loop_
_entity_poly.entity_id
_entity_poly.type
_entity_poly.pdbx_seq_one_letter_code
_entity_poly.pdbx_strand_id
1 'polypeptide(L)'
;MSSTSEHGREKHNAAFKAAQVSVLLNAALMTMQIVIGWLAYSDGLLADGVHTLADLAADGMVLAVLRLSATAARRSINDQYDRYETIGSLLISFLLIATGIETLWSSLGHVANAATTSSVHASALVVALFVIVAKEALFRYIMSVAKRTRSTILVASAWHARSDAISALIAAVGILGSMAGLAISDRLAAAVIGIMIARMGFTLGWKAFKDSFDRPASETAGQ
;
A
#
# COMPACT_ATOMS: atom_id res chain seq x y z
N MET A 1 0.07 -30.07 -28.65
CA MET A 1 0.08 -29.84 -27.20
C MET A 1 1.14 -28.87 -26.73
N SER A 2 2.11 -28.39 -27.52
CA SER A 2 3.16 -27.42 -27.12
C SER A 2 2.69 -25.96 -27.06
N SER A 3 1.82 -25.53 -27.97
CA SER A 3 1.41 -24.11 -28.08
C SER A 3 0.57 -23.58 -26.89
N THR A 4 -0.22 -24.42 -26.25
CA THR A 4 -1.03 -24.03 -25.06
C THR A 4 -0.17 -23.84 -23.82
N SER A 5 0.91 -24.58 -23.65
CA SER A 5 1.84 -24.46 -22.54
C SER A 5 2.74 -23.22 -22.67
N GLU A 6 3.16 -22.89 -23.88
CA GLU A 6 3.95 -21.68 -24.17
C GLU A 6 3.13 -20.41 -23.92
N HIS A 7 1.90 -20.38 -24.40
CA HIS A 7 0.98 -19.24 -24.19
C HIS A 7 0.63 -19.00 -22.70
N GLY A 8 0.54 -20.09 -21.90
CA GLY A 8 0.37 -20.01 -20.44
C GLY A 8 1.59 -19.40 -19.75
N ARG A 9 2.81 -19.79 -20.15
CA ARG A 9 4.07 -19.26 -19.60
C ARG A 9 4.29 -17.79 -19.97
N GLU A 10 3.95 -17.38 -21.18
CA GLU A 10 4.04 -15.97 -21.60
C GLU A 10 3.11 -15.07 -20.77
N LYS A 11 1.87 -15.50 -20.54
CA LYS A 11 0.91 -14.78 -19.69
C LYS A 11 1.41 -14.66 -18.25
N HIS A 12 1.93 -15.73 -17.69
CA HIS A 12 2.48 -15.75 -16.34
C HIS A 12 3.69 -14.80 -16.22
N ASN A 13 4.60 -14.83 -17.18
CA ASN A 13 5.77 -13.96 -17.23
C ASN A 13 5.37 -12.48 -17.36
N ALA A 14 4.36 -12.17 -18.17
CA ALA A 14 3.86 -10.81 -18.32
C ALA A 14 3.22 -10.28 -17.01
N ALA A 15 2.44 -11.12 -16.32
CA ALA A 15 1.86 -10.78 -15.03
C ALA A 15 2.93 -10.56 -13.96
N PHE A 16 3.94 -11.42 -13.90
CA PHE A 16 5.05 -11.30 -12.95
C PHE A 16 5.88 -10.03 -13.19
N LYS A 17 6.19 -9.70 -14.45
CA LYS A 17 6.87 -8.45 -14.80
C LYS A 17 6.05 -7.22 -14.39
N ALA A 18 4.73 -7.23 -14.60
CA ALA A 18 3.87 -6.12 -14.19
C ALA A 18 3.89 -5.91 -12.66
N ALA A 19 3.85 -7.00 -11.89
CA ALA A 19 3.97 -6.93 -10.44
C ALA A 19 5.35 -6.40 -9.98
N GLN A 20 6.44 -6.82 -10.62
CA GLN A 20 7.78 -6.29 -10.33
C GLN A 20 7.90 -4.80 -10.62
N VAL A 21 7.36 -4.34 -11.76
CA VAL A 21 7.34 -2.90 -12.12
C VAL A 21 6.55 -2.12 -11.07
N SER A 22 5.41 -2.63 -10.63
CA SER A 22 4.60 -2.00 -9.57
C SER A 22 5.40 -1.83 -8.28
N VAL A 23 6.02 -2.90 -7.78
CA VAL A 23 6.80 -2.87 -6.53
C VAL A 23 7.98 -1.90 -6.64
N LEU A 24 8.74 -1.95 -7.73
CA LEU A 24 9.90 -1.06 -7.92
C LEU A 24 9.50 0.40 -8.01
N LEU A 25 8.43 0.70 -8.76
CA LEU A 25 7.93 2.07 -8.88
C LEU A 25 7.40 2.58 -7.54
N ASN A 26 6.58 1.79 -6.84
CA ASN A 26 6.05 2.17 -5.53
C ASN A 26 7.17 2.38 -4.50
N ALA A 27 8.22 1.56 -4.49
CA ALA A 27 9.39 1.75 -3.62
C ALA A 27 10.14 3.05 -3.93
N ALA A 28 10.32 3.40 -5.21
CA ALA A 28 10.95 4.64 -5.61
C ALA A 28 10.08 5.86 -5.25
N LEU A 29 8.76 5.80 -5.50
CA LEU A 29 7.82 6.87 -5.16
C LEU A 29 7.75 7.08 -3.65
N MET A 30 7.62 6.00 -2.86
CA MET A 30 7.65 6.04 -1.39
C MET A 30 8.90 6.75 -0.86
N THR A 31 10.07 6.35 -1.34
CA THR A 31 11.33 6.95 -0.91
C THR A 31 11.36 8.45 -1.22
N MET A 32 10.95 8.83 -2.43
CA MET A 32 10.88 10.22 -2.83
C MET A 32 9.89 11.04 -2.00
N GLN A 33 8.70 10.49 -1.74
CA GLN A 33 7.66 11.12 -0.92
C GLN A 33 8.12 11.35 0.52
N ILE A 34 8.73 10.35 1.15
CA ILE A 34 9.24 10.44 2.53
C ILE A 34 10.37 11.47 2.62
N VAL A 35 11.37 11.38 1.74
CA VAL A 35 12.52 12.28 1.78
C VAL A 35 12.11 13.73 1.48
N ILE A 36 11.34 13.96 0.43
CA ILE A 36 10.93 15.32 0.07
C ILE A 36 9.83 15.84 1.01
N GLY A 37 8.92 14.99 1.49
CA GLY A 37 7.92 15.36 2.50
C GLY A 37 8.58 15.92 3.77
N TRP A 38 9.62 15.24 4.23
CA TRP A 38 10.40 15.69 5.38
C TRP A 38 11.18 16.99 5.12
N LEU A 39 11.90 17.08 3.98
CA LEU A 39 12.69 18.26 3.61
C LEU A 39 11.82 19.49 3.26
N ALA A 40 10.62 19.27 2.75
CA ALA A 40 9.69 20.33 2.35
C ALA A 40 8.67 20.71 3.44
N TYR A 41 8.77 20.08 4.62
CA TYR A 41 7.85 20.30 5.75
C TYR A 41 6.38 20.05 5.39
N SER A 42 6.10 19.03 4.57
CA SER A 42 4.74 18.63 4.19
C SER A 42 4.32 17.36 4.93
N ASP A 43 3.43 17.52 5.89
CA ASP A 43 2.85 16.40 6.65
C ASP A 43 1.99 15.52 5.73
N GLY A 44 1.29 16.11 4.75
CA GLY A 44 0.47 15.40 3.78
C GLY A 44 1.29 14.51 2.85
N LEU A 45 2.42 15.03 2.30
CA LEU A 45 3.30 14.24 1.44
C LEU A 45 4.01 13.13 2.22
N LEU A 46 4.41 13.41 3.46
CA LEU A 46 5.02 12.41 4.34
C LEU A 46 4.02 11.29 4.66
N ALA A 47 2.78 11.63 5.00
CA ALA A 47 1.72 10.66 5.26
C ALA A 47 1.41 9.80 4.04
N ASP A 48 1.39 10.38 2.83
CA ASP A 48 1.19 9.63 1.57
C ASP A 48 2.37 8.67 1.29
N GLY A 49 3.60 9.07 1.61
CA GLY A 49 4.78 8.19 1.53
C GLY A 49 4.70 7.01 2.50
N VAL A 50 4.26 7.25 3.73
CA VAL A 50 4.04 6.20 4.74
C VAL A 50 2.88 5.28 4.35
N HIS A 51 1.82 5.80 3.74
CA HIS A 51 0.75 5.00 3.16
C HIS A 51 1.28 4.06 2.07
N THR A 52 2.08 4.58 1.14
CA THR A 52 2.71 3.76 0.07
C THR A 52 3.67 2.70 0.66
N LEU A 53 4.39 3.01 1.76
CA LEU A 53 5.20 2.01 2.48
C LEU A 53 4.34 0.87 3.04
N ALA A 54 3.19 1.21 3.60
CA ALA A 54 2.23 0.26 4.15
C ALA A 54 1.70 -0.70 3.08
N ASP A 55 1.33 -0.16 1.91
CA ASP A 55 0.89 -0.95 0.75
C ASP A 55 2.00 -1.89 0.27
N LEU A 56 3.23 -1.36 0.17
CA LEU A 56 4.39 -2.15 -0.25
C LEU A 56 4.69 -3.30 0.72
N ALA A 57 4.53 -3.07 2.03
CA ALA A 57 4.70 -4.11 3.04
C ALA A 57 3.61 -5.19 2.92
N ALA A 58 2.35 -4.81 2.68
CA ALA A 58 1.25 -5.74 2.47
C ALA A 58 1.45 -6.58 1.19
N ASP A 59 1.81 -5.94 0.07
CA ASP A 59 2.12 -6.60 -1.20
C ASP A 59 3.32 -7.54 -1.07
N GLY A 60 4.36 -7.10 -0.37
CA GLY A 60 5.55 -7.91 -0.08
C GLY A 60 5.23 -9.17 0.72
N MET A 61 4.32 -9.07 1.69
CA MET A 61 3.85 -10.23 2.45
C MET A 61 3.08 -11.20 1.55
N VAL A 62 2.13 -10.72 0.73
CA VAL A 62 1.38 -11.57 -0.20
C VAL A 62 2.34 -12.33 -1.14
N LEU A 63 3.35 -11.64 -1.67
CA LEU A 63 4.38 -12.27 -2.51
C LEU A 63 5.22 -13.29 -1.75
N ALA A 64 5.60 -13.01 -0.50
CA ALA A 64 6.33 -13.94 0.35
C ALA A 64 5.51 -15.21 0.62
N VAL A 65 4.23 -15.01 0.96
CA VAL A 65 3.26 -16.09 1.18
C VAL A 65 3.14 -16.96 -0.07
N LEU A 66 2.92 -16.38 -1.24
CA LEU A 66 2.78 -17.11 -2.50
C LEU A 66 4.06 -17.91 -2.85
N ARG A 67 5.24 -17.35 -2.60
CA ARG A 67 6.52 -18.08 -2.83
C ARG A 67 6.72 -19.23 -1.87
N LEU A 68 6.40 -19.03 -0.59
CA LEU A 68 6.52 -20.07 0.43
C LEU A 68 5.50 -21.20 0.18
N SER A 69 4.25 -20.89 -0.22
CA SER A 69 3.23 -21.87 -0.62
C SER A 69 3.69 -22.72 -1.79
N ALA A 70 4.27 -22.11 -2.82
CA ALA A 70 4.79 -22.84 -3.97
C ALA A 70 5.93 -23.80 -3.60
N THR A 71 6.69 -23.49 -2.54
CA THR A 71 7.78 -24.34 -2.02
C THR A 71 7.26 -25.38 -1.02
N ALA A 72 6.27 -25.04 -0.20
CA ALA A 72 5.66 -25.91 0.81
C ALA A 72 4.76 -26.99 0.18
N ALA A 73 4.09 -26.70 -0.95
CA ALA A 73 3.34 -27.69 -1.72
C ALA A 73 4.22 -28.89 -2.18
N ARG A 74 5.54 -28.71 -2.20
CA ARG A 74 6.53 -29.78 -2.42
C ARG A 74 6.90 -30.54 -1.15
N ARG A 75 6.52 -30.10 0.06
CA ARG A 75 7.01 -30.65 1.35
C ARG A 75 5.93 -31.00 2.37
N SER A 76 4.65 -31.08 2.03
CA SER A 76 3.58 -31.51 2.98
C SER A 76 3.58 -30.79 4.35
N ILE A 77 3.94 -29.49 4.39
CA ILE A 77 4.01 -28.69 5.63
C ILE A 77 2.94 -27.59 5.55
N ASN A 78 1.66 -27.97 5.46
CA ASN A 78 0.57 -27.00 5.24
C ASN A 78 0.26 -26.20 6.53
N ASP A 79 0.26 -26.84 7.71
CA ASP A 79 -0.22 -26.20 8.94
C ASP A 79 0.69 -25.11 9.51
N GLN A 80 2.01 -25.27 9.39
CA GLN A 80 2.95 -24.26 9.87
C GLN A 80 2.91 -22.98 9.02
N TYR A 81 2.68 -23.13 7.72
CA TYR A 81 2.61 -22.06 6.77
C TYR A 81 1.47 -21.08 7.05
N ASP A 82 0.27 -21.62 7.29
CA ASP A 82 -0.94 -20.85 7.59
C ASP A 82 -0.82 -20.04 8.88
N ARG A 83 -0.07 -20.56 9.87
CA ARG A 83 0.20 -19.82 11.12
C ARG A 83 1.14 -18.64 10.89
N TYR A 84 2.19 -18.79 10.07
CA TYR A 84 3.10 -17.68 9.75
C TYR A 84 2.42 -16.59 8.93
N GLU A 85 1.51 -16.95 8.03
CA GLU A 85 0.70 -16.00 7.27
C GLU A 85 -0.18 -15.17 8.19
N THR A 86 -0.90 -15.81 9.10
CA THR A 86 -1.77 -15.12 10.07
C THR A 86 -0.97 -14.20 10.99
N ILE A 87 0.13 -14.68 11.57
CA ILE A 87 0.98 -13.89 12.48
C ILE A 87 1.56 -12.68 11.73
N GLY A 88 2.07 -12.88 10.52
CA GLY A 88 2.60 -11.80 9.72
C GLY A 88 1.54 -10.76 9.34
N SER A 89 0.33 -11.20 8.94
CA SER A 89 -0.79 -10.31 8.64
C SER A 89 -1.25 -9.51 9.86
N LEU A 90 -1.29 -10.13 11.04
CA LEU A 90 -1.62 -9.45 12.29
C LEU A 90 -0.54 -8.44 12.68
N LEU A 91 0.75 -8.77 12.50
CA LEU A 91 1.86 -7.86 12.81
C LEU A 91 1.83 -6.64 11.91
N ILE A 92 1.65 -6.82 10.59
CA ILE A 92 1.52 -5.70 9.64
C ILE A 92 0.27 -4.86 9.98
N SER A 93 -0.86 -5.50 10.27
CA SER A 93 -2.09 -4.78 10.65
C SER A 93 -1.88 -3.92 11.89
N PHE A 94 -1.18 -4.44 12.89
CA PHE A 94 -0.84 -3.68 14.10
C PHE A 94 0.05 -2.48 13.77
N LEU A 95 1.10 -2.68 12.97
CA LEU A 95 1.99 -1.59 12.55
C LEU A 95 1.24 -0.51 11.76
N LEU A 96 0.34 -0.91 10.84
CA LEU A 96 -0.49 0.02 10.06
C LEU A 96 -1.42 0.84 10.96
N ILE A 97 -2.11 0.20 11.90
CA ILE A 97 -2.99 0.89 12.84
C ILE A 97 -2.18 1.86 13.70
N ALA A 98 -1.05 1.42 14.24
CA ALA A 98 -0.19 2.26 15.06
C ALA A 98 0.32 3.48 14.28
N THR A 99 0.81 3.28 13.05
CA THR A 99 1.28 4.36 12.18
C THR A 99 0.15 5.31 11.77
N GLY A 100 -1.03 4.77 11.43
CA GLY A 100 -2.19 5.61 11.09
C GLY A 100 -2.66 6.46 12.27
N ILE A 101 -2.68 5.91 13.48
CA ILE A 101 -3.02 6.64 14.70
C ILE A 101 -1.96 7.69 15.01
N GLU A 102 -0.68 7.34 14.90
CA GLU A 102 0.44 8.28 15.14
C GLU A 102 0.40 9.45 14.14
N THR A 103 0.18 9.18 12.85
CA THR A 103 0.01 10.21 11.81
C THR A 103 -1.16 11.13 12.14
N LEU A 104 -2.31 10.56 12.54
CA LEU A 104 -3.49 11.32 12.92
C LEU A 104 -3.22 12.19 14.17
N TRP A 105 -2.60 11.61 15.19
CA TRP A 105 -2.28 12.31 16.43
C TRP A 105 -1.30 13.46 16.22
N SER A 106 -0.23 13.21 15.48
CA SER A 106 0.77 14.23 15.11
C SER A 106 0.12 15.37 14.32
N SER A 107 -0.69 15.04 13.31
CA SER A 107 -1.40 16.04 12.49
C SER A 107 -2.33 16.92 13.34
N LEU A 108 -3.13 16.32 14.23
CA LEU A 108 -4.05 17.05 15.11
C LEU A 108 -3.30 17.86 16.20
N GLY A 109 -2.23 17.33 16.76
CA GLY A 109 -1.38 18.02 17.74
C GLY A 109 -0.75 19.29 17.16
N HIS A 110 -0.30 19.24 15.93
CA HIS A 110 0.24 20.41 15.21
C HIS A 110 -0.86 21.42 14.81
N VAL A 111 -2.09 21.00 14.62
CA VAL A 111 -3.24 21.90 14.40
C VAL A 111 -3.48 22.80 15.60
N ALA A 112 -3.38 22.24 16.83
CA ALA A 112 -3.55 22.98 18.06
C ALA A 112 -2.45 24.05 18.30
N ASN A 113 -1.25 23.85 17.71
CA ASN A 113 -0.08 24.74 17.86
C ASN A 113 0.20 25.55 16.57
N ALA A 114 -0.82 26.08 15.93
CA ALA A 114 -0.76 26.74 14.60
C ALA A 114 0.22 27.94 14.50
N ALA A 115 0.79 28.42 15.61
CA ALA A 115 1.66 29.59 15.64
C ALA A 115 3.09 29.38 15.08
N THR A 116 3.53 28.15 14.81
CA THR A 116 4.90 27.84 14.38
C THR A 116 4.97 27.10 13.04
N THR A 117 4.01 27.31 12.14
CA THR A 117 3.94 26.55 10.89
C THR A 117 4.98 27.05 9.89
N SER A 118 5.99 26.22 9.63
CA SER A 118 6.87 26.39 8.46
C SER A 118 6.03 26.33 7.19
N SER A 119 6.25 27.23 6.24
CA SER A 119 5.56 27.19 4.95
C SER A 119 6.00 25.94 4.19
N VAL A 120 5.02 25.19 3.68
CA VAL A 120 5.30 24.03 2.82
C VAL A 120 5.99 24.49 1.55
N HIS A 121 7.11 23.85 1.19
CA HIS A 121 7.86 24.21 0.01
C HIS A 121 7.18 23.70 -1.27
N ALA A 122 7.30 24.45 -2.37
CA ALA A 122 6.76 24.08 -3.67
C ALA A 122 7.28 22.72 -4.20
N SER A 123 8.44 22.27 -3.73
CA SER A 123 8.98 20.94 -4.06
C SER A 123 8.05 19.79 -3.67
N ALA A 124 7.32 19.92 -2.53
CA ALA A 124 6.33 18.93 -2.13
C ALA A 124 5.19 18.81 -3.13
N LEU A 125 4.69 19.93 -3.66
CA LEU A 125 3.66 19.93 -4.68
C LEU A 125 4.12 19.27 -5.98
N VAL A 126 5.33 19.59 -6.43
CA VAL A 126 5.92 18.98 -7.63
C VAL A 126 6.00 17.47 -7.50
N VAL A 127 6.45 16.98 -6.34
CA VAL A 127 6.51 15.54 -6.05
C VAL A 127 5.13 14.93 -5.99
N ALA A 128 4.17 15.55 -5.30
CA ALA A 128 2.80 15.03 -5.21
C ALA A 128 2.15 14.90 -6.61
N LEU A 129 2.30 15.91 -7.47
CA LEU A 129 1.80 15.87 -8.84
C LEU A 129 2.50 14.77 -9.67
N PHE A 130 3.81 14.63 -9.51
CA PHE A 130 4.57 13.56 -10.18
C PHE A 130 4.07 12.17 -9.73
N VAL A 131 3.82 11.97 -8.43
CA VAL A 131 3.28 10.73 -7.88
C VAL A 131 1.91 10.40 -8.48
N ILE A 132 1.00 11.39 -8.58
CA ILE A 132 -0.32 11.19 -9.20
C ILE A 132 -0.18 10.69 -10.64
N VAL A 133 0.67 11.36 -11.44
CA VAL A 133 0.91 10.98 -12.83
C VAL A 133 1.53 9.59 -12.93
N ALA A 134 2.51 9.27 -12.08
CA ALA A 134 3.18 7.98 -12.06
C ALA A 134 2.21 6.85 -11.66
N LYS A 135 1.37 7.05 -10.64
CA LYS A 135 0.36 6.07 -10.21
C LYS A 135 -0.74 5.87 -11.26
N GLU A 136 -1.20 6.93 -11.93
CA GLU A 136 -2.15 6.79 -13.05
C GLU A 136 -1.51 6.06 -14.26
N ALA A 137 -0.24 6.32 -14.57
CA ALA A 137 0.48 5.59 -15.60
C ALA A 137 0.64 4.10 -15.24
N LEU A 138 0.96 3.81 -13.99
CA LEU A 138 1.03 2.45 -13.45
C LEU A 138 -0.32 1.72 -13.56
N PHE A 139 -1.42 2.38 -13.16
CA PHE A 139 -2.77 1.85 -13.32
C PHE A 139 -3.03 1.44 -14.78
N ARG A 140 -2.78 2.33 -15.72
CA ARG A 140 -2.99 2.06 -17.16
C ARG A 140 -2.12 0.92 -17.67
N TYR A 141 -0.87 0.87 -17.24
CA TYR A 141 0.06 -0.21 -17.59
C TYR A 141 -0.44 -1.57 -17.07
N ILE A 142 -0.71 -1.68 -15.76
CA ILE A 142 -1.18 -2.92 -15.14
C ILE A 142 -2.52 -3.35 -15.76
N MET A 143 -3.46 -2.42 -15.97
CA MET A 143 -4.76 -2.71 -16.58
C MET A 143 -4.62 -3.23 -18.01
N SER A 144 -3.68 -2.70 -18.80
CA SER A 144 -3.42 -3.19 -20.16
C SER A 144 -2.90 -4.64 -20.14
N VAL A 145 -2.00 -4.97 -19.22
CA VAL A 145 -1.49 -6.33 -19.03
C VAL A 145 -2.60 -7.26 -18.52
N ALA A 146 -3.40 -6.80 -17.54
CA ALA A 146 -4.52 -7.55 -16.98
C ALA A 146 -5.53 -7.99 -18.05
N LYS A 147 -5.89 -7.07 -18.98
CA LYS A 147 -6.79 -7.38 -20.10
C LYS A 147 -6.19 -8.38 -21.07
N ARG A 148 -4.89 -8.30 -21.36
CA ARG A 148 -4.19 -9.24 -22.26
C ARG A 148 -4.06 -10.64 -21.64
N THR A 149 -3.77 -10.71 -20.36
CA THR A 149 -3.59 -11.98 -19.63
C THR A 149 -4.89 -12.56 -19.10
N ARG A 150 -6.00 -11.79 -19.12
CA ARG A 150 -7.30 -12.12 -18.50
C ARG A 150 -7.15 -12.44 -17.00
N SER A 151 -6.24 -11.74 -16.30
CA SER A 151 -5.95 -11.97 -14.90
C SER A 151 -6.80 -11.05 -14.02
N THR A 152 -7.69 -11.62 -13.21
CA THR A 152 -8.52 -10.90 -12.24
C THR A 152 -7.67 -10.28 -11.11
N ILE A 153 -6.56 -10.94 -10.74
CA ILE A 153 -5.61 -10.45 -9.73
C ILE A 153 -4.95 -9.15 -10.21
N LEU A 154 -4.52 -9.08 -11.48
CA LEU A 154 -3.95 -7.87 -12.05
C LEU A 154 -5.00 -6.74 -12.19
N VAL A 155 -6.27 -7.08 -12.46
CA VAL A 155 -7.35 -6.07 -12.44
C VAL A 155 -7.48 -5.47 -11.04
N ALA A 156 -7.48 -6.30 -10.00
CA ALA A 156 -7.54 -5.83 -8.62
C ALA A 156 -6.33 -4.96 -8.27
N SER A 157 -5.11 -5.38 -8.64
CA SER A 157 -3.87 -4.61 -8.44
C SER A 157 -3.88 -3.27 -9.18
N ALA A 158 -4.43 -3.22 -10.40
CA ALA A 158 -4.60 -1.96 -11.13
C ALA A 158 -5.53 -1.00 -10.38
N TRP A 159 -6.69 -1.48 -9.93
CA TRP A 159 -7.62 -0.64 -9.15
C TRP A 159 -7.02 -0.18 -7.83
N HIS A 160 -6.19 -1.00 -7.17
CA HIS A 160 -5.44 -0.60 -5.99
C HIS A 160 -4.50 0.58 -6.30
N ALA A 161 -3.67 0.48 -7.34
CA ALA A 161 -2.80 1.58 -7.77
C ALA A 161 -3.57 2.88 -8.08
N ARG A 162 -4.80 2.77 -8.56
CA ARG A 162 -5.67 3.94 -8.78
C ARG A 162 -6.22 4.52 -7.47
N SER A 163 -6.53 3.67 -6.50
CA SER A 163 -6.92 4.13 -5.16
C SER A 163 -5.78 4.87 -4.47
N ASP A 164 -4.54 4.43 -4.67
CA ASP A 164 -3.35 5.12 -4.13
C ASP A 164 -3.12 6.49 -4.79
N ALA A 165 -3.52 6.67 -6.05
CA ALA A 165 -3.50 7.98 -6.69
C ALA A 165 -4.46 8.98 -6.03
N ILE A 166 -5.52 8.50 -5.35
CA ILE A 166 -6.45 9.34 -4.60
C ILE A 166 -5.78 9.86 -3.31
N SER A 167 -4.98 9.04 -2.60
CA SER A 167 -4.23 9.50 -1.43
C SER A 167 -3.23 10.60 -1.81
N ALA A 168 -2.49 10.40 -2.92
CA ALA A 168 -1.59 11.41 -3.45
C ALA A 168 -2.32 12.71 -3.88
N LEU A 169 -3.56 12.59 -4.39
CA LEU A 169 -4.40 13.76 -4.71
C LEU A 169 -4.80 14.52 -3.44
N ILE A 170 -5.17 13.82 -2.38
CA ILE A 170 -5.49 14.42 -1.08
C ILE A 170 -4.28 15.20 -0.56
N ALA A 171 -3.08 14.61 -0.59
CA ALA A 171 -1.84 15.28 -0.24
C ALA A 171 -1.60 16.53 -1.08
N ALA A 172 -1.73 16.43 -2.41
CA ALA A 172 -1.55 17.57 -3.33
C ALA A 172 -2.52 18.72 -3.04
N VAL A 173 -3.79 18.43 -2.78
CA VAL A 173 -4.81 19.43 -2.41
C VAL A 173 -4.47 20.09 -1.06
N GLY A 174 -4.02 19.30 -0.09
CA GLY A 174 -3.53 19.83 1.20
C GLY A 174 -2.37 20.79 1.05
N ILE A 175 -1.35 20.42 0.26
CA ILE A 175 -0.18 21.23 -0.05
C ILE A 175 -0.59 22.53 -0.76
N LEU A 176 -1.44 22.43 -1.79
CA LEU A 176 -1.95 23.60 -2.52
C LEU A 176 -2.68 24.58 -1.58
N GLY A 177 -3.55 24.06 -0.71
CA GLY A 177 -4.25 24.89 0.27
C GLY A 177 -3.29 25.56 1.24
N SER A 178 -2.24 24.86 1.69
CA SER A 178 -1.21 25.42 2.57
C SER A 178 -0.43 26.53 1.88
N MET A 179 -0.05 26.34 0.60
CA MET A 179 0.62 27.37 -0.22
C MET A 179 -0.29 28.57 -0.50
N ALA A 180 -1.61 28.38 -0.56
CA ALA A 180 -2.59 29.46 -0.71
C ALA A 180 -2.87 30.23 0.60
N GLY A 181 -2.16 29.94 1.69
CA GLY A 181 -2.30 30.61 3.00
C GLY A 181 -3.18 29.88 4.00
N LEU A 182 -3.75 28.74 3.62
CA LEU A 182 -4.51 27.86 4.54
C LEU A 182 -3.56 26.86 5.20
N ALA A 183 -2.72 27.32 6.10
CA ALA A 183 -1.63 26.54 6.72
C ALA A 183 -2.06 25.21 7.35
N ILE A 184 -3.35 25.05 7.68
CA ILE A 184 -3.94 23.86 8.27
C ILE A 184 -4.23 22.75 7.24
N SER A 185 -4.35 23.08 5.94
CA SER A 185 -4.87 22.16 4.92
C SER A 185 -3.94 20.97 4.66
N ASP A 186 -2.61 21.14 4.69
CA ASP A 186 -1.65 20.05 4.55
C ASP A 186 -1.74 19.05 5.73
N ARG A 187 -1.94 19.56 6.94
CA ARG A 187 -2.15 18.75 8.15
C ARG A 187 -3.48 18.01 8.12
N LEU A 188 -4.54 18.65 7.63
CA LEU A 188 -5.83 17.98 7.45
C LEU A 188 -5.72 16.87 6.41
N ALA A 189 -4.98 17.07 5.33
CA ALA A 189 -4.70 16.03 4.35
C ALA A 189 -3.96 14.85 5.00
N ALA A 190 -2.92 15.11 5.81
CA ALA A 190 -2.19 14.09 6.57
C ALA A 190 -3.12 13.33 7.53
N ALA A 191 -4.02 14.02 8.24
CA ALA A 191 -4.99 13.38 9.11
C ALA A 191 -5.94 12.45 8.36
N VAL A 192 -6.45 12.87 7.20
CA VAL A 192 -7.31 12.02 6.33
C VAL A 192 -6.56 10.78 5.87
N ILE A 193 -5.29 10.94 5.42
CA ILE A 193 -4.43 9.83 5.00
C ILE A 193 -4.16 8.89 6.19
N GLY A 194 -3.90 9.42 7.38
CA GLY A 194 -3.72 8.63 8.61
C GLY A 194 -4.94 7.76 8.94
N ILE A 195 -6.16 8.30 8.77
CA ILE A 195 -7.41 7.53 8.90
C ILE A 195 -7.49 6.42 7.85
N MET A 196 -7.08 6.69 6.61
CA MET A 196 -7.07 5.69 5.53
C MET A 196 -6.11 4.54 5.87
N ILE A 197 -4.90 4.84 6.38
CA ILE A 197 -3.91 3.84 6.81
C ILE A 197 -4.46 3.01 7.98
N ALA A 198 -5.00 3.64 9.01
CA ALA A 198 -5.56 2.95 10.16
C ALA A 198 -6.73 2.02 9.77
N ARG A 199 -7.62 2.48 8.88
CA ARG A 199 -8.72 1.68 8.34
C ARG A 199 -8.23 0.47 7.55
N MET A 200 -7.20 0.65 6.73
CA MET A 200 -6.57 -0.45 5.97
C MET A 200 -6.00 -1.49 6.92
N GLY A 201 -5.22 -1.07 7.93
CA GLY A 201 -4.70 -1.95 8.96
C GLY A 201 -5.79 -2.71 9.70
N PHE A 202 -6.87 -2.03 10.09
CA PHE A 202 -8.01 -2.65 10.75
C PHE A 202 -8.69 -3.71 9.86
N THR A 203 -8.90 -3.41 8.59
CA THR A 203 -9.52 -4.34 7.63
C THR A 203 -8.67 -5.59 7.43
N LEU A 204 -7.35 -5.41 7.29
CA LEU A 204 -6.40 -6.52 7.15
C LEU A 204 -6.36 -7.39 8.40
N GLY A 205 -6.28 -6.76 9.59
CA GLY A 205 -6.26 -7.46 10.88
C GLY A 205 -7.55 -8.22 11.16
N TRP A 206 -8.68 -7.61 10.87
CA TRP A 206 -9.98 -8.25 11.03
C TRP A 206 -10.13 -9.49 10.14
N LYS A 207 -9.67 -9.39 8.89
CA LYS A 207 -9.65 -10.53 7.98
C LYS A 207 -8.76 -11.64 8.50
N ALA A 208 -7.52 -11.34 8.89
CA ALA A 208 -6.58 -12.32 9.42
C ALA A 208 -7.09 -12.98 10.72
N PHE A 209 -7.74 -12.20 11.58
CA PHE A 209 -8.38 -12.70 12.80
C PHE A 209 -9.53 -13.65 12.47
N LYS A 210 -10.44 -13.26 11.58
CA LYS A 210 -11.57 -14.09 11.16
C LYS A 210 -11.12 -15.41 10.53
N ASP A 211 -10.16 -15.34 9.62
CA ASP A 211 -9.60 -16.52 8.95
C ASP A 211 -8.93 -17.49 9.95
N SER A 212 -8.42 -16.97 11.10
CA SER A 212 -7.89 -17.78 12.18
C SER A 212 -8.97 -18.50 13.01
N PHE A 213 -10.16 -17.91 13.16
CA PHE A 213 -11.27 -18.48 13.93
C PHE A 213 -12.19 -19.39 13.10
N ASP A 214 -12.36 -19.13 11.83
CA ASP A 214 -13.25 -19.92 10.94
C ASP A 214 -12.60 -21.26 10.52
N ARG A 215 -11.37 -21.55 10.95
CA ARG A 215 -10.73 -22.86 10.75
C ARG A 215 -11.33 -23.87 11.73
N PRO A 216 -12.07 -24.88 11.24
CA PRO A 216 -12.65 -25.88 12.14
C PRO A 216 -11.52 -26.64 12.85
N ALA A 217 -11.69 -26.84 14.16
CA ALA A 217 -10.82 -27.65 15.04
C ALA A 217 -10.83 -29.15 14.68
N SER A 218 -11.22 -29.51 13.46
CA SER A 218 -11.46 -30.90 13.03
C SER A 218 -10.20 -31.68 12.64
N GLU A 219 -9.00 -31.09 12.68
CA GLU A 219 -7.76 -31.82 12.33
C GLU A 219 -6.86 -32.18 13.53
N THR A 220 -7.19 -31.74 14.77
CA THR A 220 -6.40 -32.12 15.95
C THR A 220 -6.91 -33.37 16.67
N ALA A 221 -7.97 -34.04 16.19
CA ALA A 221 -8.56 -35.24 16.80
C ALA A 221 -8.23 -36.55 16.06
N GLY A 222 -7.19 -36.55 15.22
CA GLY A 222 -6.81 -37.73 14.42
C GLY A 222 -5.32 -38.08 14.51
N GLN A 223 -4.75 -38.14 15.73
CA GLN A 223 -3.50 -38.86 16.00
C GLN A 223 -3.64 -39.69 17.26
#